data_37cbce33cb04dff90111058787e6a72d
#
_entry.id   37cbce33cb04dff90111058787e6a72d
#
_cell.length_a   1.000
_cell.length_b   1.000
_cell.length_c   1.000
_cell.angle_alpha   90.00
_cell.angle_beta   90.00
_cell.angle_gamma   90.00
#
_symmetry.space_group_name_H-M   'P 1'
#
loop_
_entity.id
_entity.type
_entity.pdbx_description
1 polymer ?
#
loop_
_entity_poly.entity_id
_entity_poly.type
_entity_poly.pdbx_seq_one_letter_code
_entity_poly.pdbx_strand_id
1 'polypeptide(L)'
;FYNVCQHRAHELLPAGIGNVERAIVCPYHAWTFEREGALRGAPRTQHRPGFNKADYSLKQLRLEMFAGCAFVNMDPDAIPLKDMAGDLEADILAKVPYLDRLIGARENTLGETDIKAGWKVVVDNYVECYHCDHAHPDFADILCMDDYRHDTYDQWARQLGPVVRHENSAYNVGKDEPVQQSSFWFLWPNTTFNILP
;
A
#
# COMPACT_ATOMS: atom_id res chain seq x y z
N PHE A 1 -9.61 6.89 -10.56
CA PHE A 1 -11.08 6.85 -10.68
C PHE A 1 -11.61 5.43 -10.47
N TYR A 2 -12.90 5.33 -10.19
CA TYR A 2 -13.57 4.03 -10.13
C TYR A 2 -13.58 3.38 -11.52
N ASN A 3 -13.33 2.08 -11.57
CA ASN A 3 -13.34 1.30 -12.81
C ASN A 3 -14.78 0.98 -13.30
N VAL A 4 -15.61 2.02 -13.35
CA VAL A 4 -17.05 1.90 -13.60
C VAL A 4 -17.51 2.92 -14.64
N CYS A 5 -18.08 2.46 -15.73
CA CYS A 5 -18.64 3.29 -16.79
C CYS A 5 -19.86 4.09 -16.29
N GLN A 6 -19.86 5.40 -16.50
CA GLN A 6 -20.93 6.29 -16.06
C GLN A 6 -22.24 6.16 -16.86
N HIS A 7 -22.28 5.28 -17.87
CA HIS A 7 -23.49 4.97 -18.61
C HIS A 7 -24.37 3.96 -17.89
N ARG A 8 -23.87 2.74 -17.68
CA ARG A 8 -24.60 1.61 -17.10
C ARG A 8 -23.74 0.74 -16.19
N ALA A 9 -22.80 1.34 -15.50
CA ALA A 9 -21.97 0.72 -14.49
C ALA A 9 -21.18 -0.54 -14.95
N HIS A 10 -20.89 -0.64 -16.26
CA HIS A 10 -20.04 -1.71 -16.77
C HIS A 10 -18.58 -1.49 -16.36
N GLU A 11 -17.88 -2.54 -16.04
CA GLU A 11 -16.44 -2.49 -15.83
C GLU A 11 -15.72 -1.98 -17.09
N LEU A 12 -14.76 -1.07 -16.92
CA LEU A 12 -14.06 -0.43 -18.04
C LEU A 12 -12.79 -1.17 -18.45
N LEU A 13 -12.00 -1.57 -17.48
CA LEU A 13 -10.72 -2.22 -17.67
C LEU A 13 -10.71 -3.57 -16.93
N PRO A 14 -10.19 -4.64 -17.53
CA PRO A 14 -10.07 -5.93 -16.85
C PRO A 14 -9.13 -5.84 -15.65
N ALA A 15 -9.27 -6.77 -14.73
CA ALA A 15 -8.33 -6.90 -13.62
C ALA A 15 -6.91 -7.20 -14.12
N GLY A 16 -5.92 -6.72 -13.40
CA GLY A 16 -4.50 -6.92 -13.70
C GLY A 16 -3.73 -5.64 -13.97
N ILE A 17 -2.53 -5.79 -14.52
CA ILE A 17 -1.62 -4.70 -14.86
C ILE A 17 -1.61 -4.51 -16.37
N GLY A 18 -1.79 -3.28 -16.81
CA GLY A 18 -1.79 -2.95 -18.23
C GLY A 18 -1.50 -1.47 -18.48
N ASN A 19 -1.48 -1.12 -19.75
CA ASN A 19 -1.28 0.27 -20.19
C ASN A 19 -2.45 0.71 -21.08
N VAL A 20 -2.93 1.93 -20.83
CA VAL A 20 -3.92 2.60 -21.67
C VAL A 20 -3.21 3.68 -22.50
N GLU A 21 -2.98 3.39 -23.77
CA GLU A 21 -2.20 4.29 -24.64
C GLU A 21 -2.91 5.62 -24.94
N ARG A 22 -4.20 5.58 -25.26
CA ARG A 22 -4.93 6.74 -25.78
C ARG A 22 -6.17 7.11 -25.01
N ALA A 23 -7.07 6.16 -24.80
CA ALA A 23 -8.37 6.40 -24.18
C ALA A 23 -8.93 5.11 -23.62
N ILE A 24 -9.79 5.22 -22.64
CA ILE A 24 -10.52 4.10 -22.05
C ILE A 24 -11.84 3.96 -22.79
N VAL A 25 -12.06 2.83 -23.43
CA VAL A 25 -13.28 2.56 -24.20
C VAL A 25 -14.10 1.50 -23.45
N CYS A 26 -15.31 1.86 -23.05
CA CYS A 26 -16.24 0.92 -22.43
C CYS A 26 -16.62 -0.18 -23.45
N PRO A 27 -16.39 -1.46 -23.12
CA PRO A 27 -16.66 -2.56 -24.04
C PRO A 27 -18.15 -2.78 -24.31
N TYR A 28 -19.04 -2.19 -23.52
CA TYR A 28 -20.49 -2.39 -23.65
C TYR A 28 -21.11 -1.49 -24.72
N HIS A 29 -20.90 -0.16 -24.66
CA HIS A 29 -21.54 0.78 -25.61
C HIS A 29 -20.54 1.80 -26.21
N ALA A 30 -19.25 1.50 -26.14
CA ALA A 30 -18.19 2.32 -26.68
C ALA A 30 -18.16 3.78 -26.15
N TRP A 31 -18.66 4.01 -24.92
CA TRP A 31 -18.37 5.28 -24.25
C TRP A 31 -16.88 5.38 -24.04
N THR A 32 -16.32 6.49 -24.49
CA THR A 32 -14.87 6.68 -24.52
C THR A 32 -14.49 7.79 -23.56
N PHE A 33 -13.56 7.49 -22.67
CA PHE A 33 -13.05 8.42 -21.67
C PHE A 33 -11.58 8.73 -21.94
N GLU A 34 -11.17 9.95 -21.67
CA GLU A 34 -9.76 10.32 -21.62
C GLU A 34 -9.08 9.61 -20.46
N ARG A 35 -7.75 9.54 -20.44
CA ARG A 35 -7.01 8.90 -19.36
C ARG A 35 -7.21 9.59 -18.01
N GLU A 36 -7.54 10.87 -18.05
CA GLU A 36 -7.88 11.71 -16.89
C GLU A 36 -9.33 11.54 -16.42
N GLY A 37 -10.13 10.72 -17.13
CA GLY A 37 -11.50 10.37 -16.77
C GLY A 37 -12.59 11.22 -17.44
N ALA A 38 -12.26 12.26 -18.20
CA ALA A 38 -13.27 13.07 -18.89
C ALA A 38 -13.99 12.25 -20.00
N LEU A 39 -15.31 12.40 -20.14
CA LEU A 39 -16.05 11.74 -21.20
C LEU A 39 -15.74 12.40 -22.56
N ARG A 40 -14.97 11.73 -23.39
CA ARG A 40 -14.62 12.16 -24.74
C ARG A 40 -15.73 11.91 -25.74
N GLY A 41 -16.31 10.72 -25.75
CA GLY A 41 -17.30 10.30 -26.71
C GLY A 41 -18.41 9.42 -26.12
N ALA A 42 -19.64 9.67 -26.55
CA ALA A 42 -20.81 8.88 -26.21
C ALA A 42 -21.66 8.68 -27.47
N PRO A 43 -21.56 7.52 -28.13
CA PRO A 43 -22.29 7.26 -29.38
C PRO A 43 -23.80 7.44 -29.22
N ARG A 44 -24.43 7.99 -30.27
CA ARG A 44 -25.90 8.19 -30.36
C ARG A 44 -26.50 9.15 -29.33
N THR A 45 -25.69 10.07 -28.76
CA THR A 45 -26.18 11.10 -27.84
C THR A 45 -26.36 12.48 -28.50
N GLN A 46 -25.96 12.64 -29.77
CA GLN A 46 -25.94 13.92 -30.48
C GLN A 46 -27.28 14.66 -30.52
N HIS A 47 -28.36 13.90 -30.47
CA HIS A 47 -29.73 14.47 -30.57
C HIS A 47 -30.45 14.44 -29.21
N ARG A 48 -29.77 14.14 -28.12
CA ARG A 48 -30.39 14.09 -26.79
C ARG A 48 -30.37 15.49 -26.14
N PRO A 49 -31.51 16.14 -25.97
CA PRO A 49 -31.59 17.44 -25.30
C PRO A 49 -31.00 17.37 -23.89
N GLY A 50 -30.20 18.35 -23.50
CA GLY A 50 -29.63 18.44 -22.16
C GLY A 50 -28.48 17.46 -21.86
N PHE A 51 -28.01 16.67 -22.83
CA PHE A 51 -26.86 15.80 -22.63
C PHE A 51 -25.56 16.61 -22.61
N ASN A 52 -24.94 16.70 -21.42
CA ASN A 52 -23.65 17.34 -21.25
C ASN A 52 -22.61 16.28 -20.86
N LYS A 53 -21.54 16.13 -21.66
CA LYS A 53 -20.48 15.13 -21.39
C LYS A 53 -19.78 15.33 -20.05
N ALA A 54 -19.66 16.56 -19.56
CA ALA A 54 -19.00 16.85 -18.30
C ALA A 54 -19.67 16.15 -17.10
N ASP A 55 -20.98 15.94 -17.19
CA ASP A 55 -21.76 15.31 -16.11
C ASP A 55 -21.52 13.79 -16.00
N TYR A 56 -20.86 13.23 -17.00
CA TYR A 56 -20.59 11.78 -17.12
C TYR A 56 -19.09 11.44 -17.09
N SER A 57 -18.26 12.32 -16.58
CA SER A 57 -16.84 12.01 -16.32
C SER A 57 -16.70 10.94 -15.28
N LEU A 58 -15.64 10.14 -15.35
CA LEU A 58 -15.35 9.12 -14.35
C LEU A 58 -15.16 9.76 -12.98
N LYS A 59 -15.72 9.14 -11.95
CA LYS A 59 -15.55 9.58 -10.57
C LYS A 59 -14.13 9.30 -10.12
N GLN A 60 -13.43 10.34 -9.74
CA GLN A 60 -12.05 10.25 -9.31
C GLN A 60 -11.94 9.70 -7.88
N LEU A 61 -10.83 9.03 -7.65
CA LEU A 61 -10.35 8.64 -6.34
C LEU A 61 -9.11 9.46 -6.00
N ARG A 62 -8.91 9.72 -4.74
CA ARG A 62 -7.67 10.30 -4.27
C ARG A 62 -6.56 9.26 -4.32
N LEU A 63 -5.46 9.58 -4.99
CA LEU A 63 -4.28 8.73 -5.09
C LEU A 63 -3.08 9.51 -4.55
N GLU A 64 -2.36 8.91 -3.63
CA GLU A 64 -1.13 9.47 -3.06
C GLU A 64 -0.02 8.43 -3.06
N MET A 65 1.21 8.88 -3.33
CA MET A 65 2.41 8.05 -3.19
C MET A 65 3.01 8.28 -1.81
N PHE A 66 3.28 7.21 -1.09
CA PHE A 66 3.85 7.26 0.26
C PHE A 66 4.75 6.04 0.48
N ALA A 67 5.98 6.28 0.91
CA ALA A 67 6.98 5.22 1.16
C ALA A 67 7.09 4.20 0.00
N GLY A 68 7.06 4.67 -1.25
CA GLY A 68 7.13 3.85 -2.46
C GLY A 68 5.86 3.09 -2.83
N CYS A 69 4.80 3.20 -2.03
CA CYS A 69 3.51 2.56 -2.27
C CYS A 69 2.45 3.55 -2.74
N ALA A 70 1.50 3.08 -3.55
CA ALA A 70 0.36 3.85 -4.00
C ALA A 70 -0.83 3.63 -3.06
N PHE A 71 -1.32 4.70 -2.44
CA PHE A 71 -2.48 4.67 -1.55
C PHE A 71 -3.69 5.30 -2.21
N VAL A 72 -4.83 4.68 -2.05
CA VAL A 72 -6.10 5.17 -2.59
C VAL A 72 -7.05 5.46 -1.44
N ASN A 73 -7.66 6.65 -1.47
CA ASN A 73 -8.73 7.02 -0.54
C ASN A 73 -10.03 7.28 -1.32
N MET A 74 -11.12 6.70 -0.85
CA MET A 74 -12.44 6.87 -1.45
C MET A 74 -13.13 8.16 -1.00
N ASP A 75 -12.66 8.78 0.09
CA ASP A 75 -13.12 10.07 0.56
C ASP A 75 -12.31 11.18 -0.13
N PRO A 76 -12.95 11.99 -1.00
CA PRO A 76 -12.29 13.09 -1.68
C PRO A 76 -11.83 14.22 -0.72
N ASP A 77 -12.47 14.32 0.43
CA ASP A 77 -12.23 15.38 1.43
C ASP A 77 -11.27 14.93 2.54
N ALA A 78 -10.76 13.70 2.48
CA ALA A 78 -9.78 13.21 3.44
C ALA A 78 -8.55 14.11 3.51
N ILE A 79 -7.98 14.26 4.68
CA ILE A 79 -6.69 14.96 4.85
C ILE A 79 -5.60 14.23 4.06
N PRO A 80 -4.57 14.92 3.56
CA PRO A 80 -3.44 14.29 2.89
C PRO A 80 -2.81 13.19 3.75
N LEU A 81 -2.46 12.06 3.12
CA LEU A 81 -1.85 10.94 3.82
C LEU A 81 -0.56 11.36 4.56
N LYS A 82 0.25 12.22 3.94
CA LYS A 82 1.47 12.74 4.56
C LYS A 82 1.19 13.55 5.82
N ASP A 83 0.11 14.33 5.83
CA ASP A 83 -0.27 15.13 6.99
C ASP A 83 -0.77 14.23 8.13
N MET A 84 -1.53 13.16 7.79
CA MET A 84 -1.99 12.17 8.74
C MET A 84 -0.82 11.34 9.33
N ALA A 85 0.09 10.91 8.49
CA ALA A 85 1.20 10.04 8.88
C ALA A 85 2.36 10.78 9.56
N GLY A 86 2.38 12.13 9.50
CA GLY A 86 3.44 12.94 10.11
C GLY A 86 4.83 12.55 9.64
N ASP A 87 5.72 12.25 10.58
CA ASP A 87 7.14 11.97 10.29
C ASP A 87 7.41 10.52 9.84
N LEU A 88 6.40 9.69 9.67
CA LEU A 88 6.58 8.26 9.36
C LEU A 88 7.40 8.03 8.08
N GLU A 89 7.11 8.75 6.98
CA GLU A 89 7.86 8.56 5.73
C GLU A 89 9.35 8.90 5.91
N ALA A 90 9.63 9.96 6.65
CA ALA A 90 11.01 10.35 6.96
C ALA A 90 11.73 9.31 7.84
N ASP A 91 11.03 8.71 8.80
CA ASP A 91 11.57 7.64 9.63
C ASP A 91 11.86 6.37 8.80
N ILE A 92 10.96 5.97 7.90
CA ILE A 92 11.17 4.84 6.98
C ILE A 92 12.40 5.10 6.11
N LEU A 93 12.50 6.27 5.47
CA LEU A 93 13.61 6.63 4.59
C LEU A 93 14.96 6.67 5.33
N ALA A 94 14.96 7.09 6.60
CA ALA A 94 16.16 7.08 7.43
C ALA A 94 16.68 5.65 7.73
N LYS A 95 15.77 4.65 7.77
CA LYS A 95 16.12 3.24 8.00
C LYS A 95 16.38 2.48 6.69
N VAL A 96 15.75 2.89 5.61
CA VAL A 96 15.84 2.27 4.29
C VAL A 96 16.22 3.33 3.24
N PRO A 97 17.47 3.82 3.23
CA PRO A 97 17.90 4.93 2.37
C PRO A 97 17.87 4.60 0.87
N TYR A 98 17.64 3.36 0.50
CA TYR A 98 17.52 2.87 -0.87
C TYR A 98 16.08 2.47 -1.25
N LEU A 99 15.09 2.94 -0.51
CA LEU A 99 13.67 2.62 -0.75
C LEU A 99 13.23 2.89 -2.19
N ASP A 100 13.75 3.96 -2.80
CA ASP A 100 13.49 4.35 -4.18
C ASP A 100 14.07 3.40 -5.23
N ARG A 101 15.00 2.53 -4.83
CA ARG A 101 15.65 1.52 -5.70
C ARG A 101 15.02 0.14 -5.58
N LEU A 102 14.09 -0.04 -4.65
CA LEU A 102 13.36 -1.30 -4.51
C LEU A 102 12.47 -1.52 -5.72
N ILE A 103 12.48 -2.73 -6.24
CA ILE A 103 11.61 -3.17 -7.33
C ILE A 103 10.59 -4.16 -6.81
N GLY A 104 9.36 -4.05 -7.27
CA GLY A 104 8.31 -5.00 -6.92
C GLY A 104 8.66 -6.42 -7.39
N ALA A 105 8.61 -7.38 -6.48
CA ALA A 105 8.71 -8.78 -6.84
C ALA A 105 7.42 -9.22 -7.55
N ARG A 106 7.51 -9.59 -8.82
CA ARG A 106 6.34 -9.98 -9.63
C ARG A 106 5.72 -11.31 -9.21
N GLU A 107 6.50 -12.19 -8.59
CA GLU A 107 6.10 -13.59 -8.33
C GLU A 107 5.63 -13.84 -6.90
N ASN A 108 5.88 -12.95 -5.96
CA ASN A 108 5.53 -13.10 -4.55
C ASN A 108 4.51 -12.07 -4.07
N THR A 109 3.63 -11.63 -4.95
CA THR A 109 2.49 -10.84 -4.52
C THR A 109 1.54 -11.73 -3.72
N LEU A 110 1.85 -11.80 -2.44
CA LEU A 110 0.93 -11.77 -1.34
C LEU A 110 -0.25 -12.73 -1.44
N GLY A 111 -0.10 -13.85 -0.79
CA GLY A 111 -1.25 -14.65 -0.44
C GLY A 111 -2.18 -13.86 0.48
N GLU A 112 -3.46 -13.90 0.21
CA GLU A 112 -4.48 -13.53 1.18
C GLU A 112 -4.47 -14.55 2.31
N THR A 113 -4.42 -14.07 3.55
CA THR A 113 -4.54 -14.91 4.74
C THR A 113 -5.81 -14.55 5.48
N ASP A 114 -6.73 -15.49 5.58
CA ASP A 114 -7.97 -15.32 6.36
C ASP A 114 -7.69 -15.62 7.83
N ILE A 115 -7.57 -14.58 8.65
CA ILE A 115 -7.33 -14.68 10.09
C ILE A 115 -8.68 -14.67 10.81
N LYS A 116 -9.01 -15.74 11.52
CA LYS A 116 -10.25 -15.89 12.31
C LYS A 116 -10.18 -15.14 13.64
N ALA A 117 -9.87 -13.84 13.60
CA ALA A 117 -9.76 -12.97 14.75
C ALA A 117 -10.30 -11.56 14.43
N GLY A 118 -10.65 -10.82 15.46
CA GLY A 118 -10.97 -9.41 15.32
C GLY A 118 -9.73 -8.61 14.93
N TRP A 119 -9.87 -7.62 14.05
CA TRP A 119 -8.74 -6.83 13.56
C TRP A 119 -7.90 -6.17 14.68
N LYS A 120 -8.54 -5.75 15.79
CA LYS A 120 -7.83 -5.17 16.95
C LYS A 120 -6.84 -6.14 17.57
N VAL A 121 -7.24 -7.40 17.72
CA VAL A 121 -6.36 -8.45 18.25
C VAL A 121 -5.16 -8.69 17.32
N VAL A 122 -5.39 -8.61 16.01
CA VAL A 122 -4.30 -8.73 15.02
C VAL A 122 -3.33 -7.56 15.13
N VAL A 123 -3.84 -6.34 15.30
CA VAL A 123 -2.99 -5.15 15.51
C VAL A 123 -2.25 -5.23 16.83
N ASP A 124 -2.92 -5.59 17.92
CA ASP A 124 -2.30 -5.74 19.24
C ASP A 124 -1.14 -6.74 19.21
N ASN A 125 -1.32 -7.86 18.53
CA ASN A 125 -0.26 -8.86 18.32
C ASN A 125 0.88 -8.32 17.43
N TYR A 126 0.55 -7.54 16.41
CA TYR A 126 1.55 -7.01 15.49
C TYR A 126 2.45 -5.94 16.13
N VAL A 127 1.91 -5.06 16.99
CA VAL A 127 2.65 -3.92 17.54
C VAL A 127 3.48 -4.24 18.79
N GLU A 128 3.55 -5.51 19.19
CA GLU A 128 4.37 -5.99 20.30
C GLU A 128 5.24 -7.18 19.86
N CYS A 129 6.22 -7.57 20.64
CA CYS A 129 7.08 -8.73 20.39
C CYS A 129 7.30 -9.59 21.63
N TYR A 130 6.40 -9.52 22.60
CA TYR A 130 6.46 -10.34 23.82
C TYR A 130 6.32 -11.84 23.52
N HIS A 131 5.62 -12.18 22.43
CA HIS A 131 5.44 -13.55 21.95
C HIS A 131 6.59 -14.05 21.08
N CYS A 132 7.50 -13.16 20.62
CA CYS A 132 8.45 -13.49 19.53
C CYS A 132 9.41 -14.63 19.88
N ASP A 133 9.94 -14.68 21.11
CA ASP A 133 10.87 -15.74 21.51
C ASP A 133 10.25 -17.15 21.43
N HIS A 134 8.95 -17.25 21.55
CA HIS A 134 8.24 -18.53 21.55
C HIS A 134 7.54 -18.84 20.24
N ALA A 135 6.92 -17.83 19.63
CA ALA A 135 6.15 -18.02 18.41
C ALA A 135 7.02 -17.90 17.14
N HIS A 136 8.10 -17.14 17.21
CA HIS A 136 9.00 -16.85 16.08
C HIS A 136 10.48 -17.06 16.47
N PRO A 137 10.90 -18.27 16.90
CA PRO A 137 12.25 -18.50 17.41
C PRO A 137 13.34 -18.19 16.37
N ASP A 138 13.10 -18.44 15.09
CA ASP A 138 14.03 -18.12 14.03
C ASP A 138 14.24 -16.61 13.86
N PHE A 139 13.17 -15.83 14.01
CA PHE A 139 13.23 -14.37 14.03
C PHE A 139 13.99 -13.84 15.24
N ALA A 140 13.68 -14.38 16.43
CA ALA A 140 14.36 -14.02 17.66
C ALA A 140 15.85 -14.40 17.66
N ASP A 141 16.24 -15.43 16.91
CA ASP A 141 17.65 -15.84 16.76
C ASP A 141 18.50 -14.83 15.96
N ILE A 142 17.90 -14.05 15.06
CA ILE A 142 18.60 -13.02 14.30
C ILE A 142 18.89 -11.79 15.17
N LEU A 143 17.99 -11.43 16.07
CA LEU A 143 17.92 -10.13 16.72
C LEU A 143 18.39 -10.16 18.18
N CYS A 144 18.83 -8.99 18.68
CA CYS A 144 18.97 -8.77 20.09
C CYS A 144 17.60 -8.42 20.68
N MET A 145 16.96 -9.40 21.31
CA MET A 145 15.63 -9.19 21.92
C MET A 145 15.69 -8.27 23.15
N ASP A 146 16.82 -8.22 23.85
CA ASP A 146 17.02 -7.28 24.98
C ASP A 146 17.07 -5.81 24.52
N ASP A 147 17.50 -5.57 23.27
CA ASP A 147 17.57 -4.24 22.66
C ASP A 147 16.37 -3.96 21.73
N TYR A 148 15.40 -4.86 21.69
CA TYR A 148 14.20 -4.68 20.86
C TYR A 148 13.35 -3.52 21.41
N ARG A 149 13.01 -2.57 20.55
CA ARG A 149 12.35 -1.31 20.94
C ARG A 149 10.98 -1.16 20.30
N HIS A 150 10.08 -0.56 21.08
CA HIS A 150 8.74 -0.20 20.65
C HIS A 150 8.55 1.30 20.89
N ASP A 151 8.19 2.03 19.83
CA ASP A 151 7.88 3.44 19.91
C ASP A 151 6.47 3.67 19.37
N THR A 152 5.69 4.50 20.06
CA THR A 152 4.31 4.84 19.66
C THR A 152 4.20 6.34 19.42
N TYR A 153 3.58 6.68 18.30
CA TYR A 153 3.31 8.05 17.86
C TYR A 153 1.81 8.26 17.70
N ASP A 154 1.37 9.41 17.21
CA ASP A 154 -0.06 9.74 17.12
C ASP A 154 -0.83 8.77 16.21
N GLN A 155 -0.38 8.59 14.97
CA GLN A 155 -1.06 7.76 13.97
C GLN A 155 -0.25 6.54 13.53
N TRP A 156 0.90 6.28 14.13
CA TRP A 156 1.75 5.17 13.77
C TRP A 156 2.56 4.64 14.96
N ALA A 157 3.04 3.44 14.83
CA ALA A 157 3.95 2.81 15.79
C ALA A 157 5.14 2.18 15.06
N ARG A 158 6.24 1.97 15.76
CA ARG A 158 7.45 1.39 15.22
C ARG A 158 8.03 0.36 16.17
N GLN A 159 8.58 -0.71 15.60
CA GLN A 159 9.40 -1.67 16.32
C GLN A 159 10.75 -1.79 15.61
N LEU A 160 11.83 -1.87 16.38
CA LEU A 160 13.21 -1.97 15.90
C LEU A 160 13.93 -3.07 16.65
N GLY A 161 14.53 -4.01 15.92
CA GLY A 161 15.36 -5.08 16.47
C GLY A 161 16.71 -5.12 15.77
N PRO A 162 17.83 -4.76 16.44
CA PRO A 162 19.17 -4.83 15.85
C PRO A 162 19.60 -6.27 15.63
N VAL A 163 20.29 -6.52 14.50
CA VAL A 163 20.89 -7.82 14.20
C VAL A 163 22.08 -8.09 15.13
N VAL A 164 22.13 -9.27 15.72
CA VAL A 164 23.27 -9.73 16.51
C VAL A 164 23.88 -11.01 16.00
N ARG A 165 23.09 -11.83 15.29
CA ARG A 165 23.57 -13.08 14.72
C ARG A 165 23.51 -13.03 13.20
N HIS A 166 24.66 -12.82 12.59
CA HIS A 166 24.80 -12.82 11.14
C HIS A 166 24.63 -14.21 10.52
N GLU A 167 25.03 -15.25 11.25
CA GLU A 167 24.76 -16.65 10.93
C GLU A 167 23.77 -17.18 11.95
N ASN A 168 22.56 -17.54 11.50
CA ASN A 168 21.44 -17.91 12.37
C ASN A 168 20.58 -19.01 11.73
N SER A 169 19.51 -19.41 12.41
CA SER A 169 18.63 -20.49 11.93
C SER A 169 17.74 -20.12 10.76
N ALA A 170 17.45 -18.84 10.54
CA ALA A 170 16.54 -18.39 9.48
C ALA A 170 17.29 -18.15 8.15
N TYR A 171 18.25 -17.21 8.13
CA TYR A 171 19.06 -16.88 6.98
C TYR A 171 20.29 -16.05 7.38
N ASN A 172 21.34 -16.10 6.56
CA ASN A 172 22.56 -15.34 6.84
C ASN A 172 22.36 -13.86 6.48
N VAL A 173 22.70 -12.98 7.43
CA VAL A 173 22.72 -11.55 7.23
C VAL A 173 24.16 -11.10 6.99
N GLY A 174 24.43 -10.51 5.83
CA GLY A 174 25.76 -9.99 5.52
C GLY A 174 26.15 -8.85 6.46
N LYS A 175 27.40 -8.85 6.96
CA LYS A 175 27.89 -7.78 7.86
C LYS A 175 27.96 -6.42 7.18
N ASP A 176 28.09 -6.41 5.85
CA ASP A 176 28.19 -5.21 5.03
C ASP A 176 26.84 -4.81 4.42
N GLU A 177 25.75 -5.51 4.75
CA GLU A 177 24.43 -5.14 4.28
C GLU A 177 24.01 -3.77 4.86
N PRO A 178 23.36 -2.93 4.06
CA PRO A 178 23.00 -1.57 4.49
C PRO A 178 21.94 -1.54 5.59
N VAL A 179 21.18 -2.61 5.75
CA VAL A 179 20.19 -2.76 6.82
C VAL A 179 20.69 -3.82 7.80
N GLN A 180 20.97 -3.39 9.01
CA GLN A 180 21.45 -4.23 10.12
C GLN A 180 20.44 -4.28 11.27
N GLN A 181 19.16 -4.11 10.96
CA GLN A 181 18.07 -4.20 11.91
C GLN A 181 16.79 -4.60 11.21
N SER A 182 15.95 -5.33 11.88
CA SER A 182 14.53 -5.45 11.51
C SER A 182 13.79 -4.19 11.92
N SER A 183 12.94 -3.72 11.04
CA SER A 183 12.14 -2.51 11.27
C SER A 183 10.71 -2.76 10.82
N PHE A 184 9.78 -2.54 11.73
CA PHE A 184 8.35 -2.74 11.49
C PHE A 184 7.60 -1.46 11.85
N TRP A 185 6.75 -0.99 10.95
CA TRP A 185 5.89 0.16 11.19
C TRP A 185 4.44 -0.23 11.01
N PHE A 186 3.62 0.26 11.89
CA PHE A 186 2.18 0.23 11.75
C PHE A 186 1.66 1.65 11.53
N LEU A 187 0.96 1.87 10.43
CA LEU A 187 0.24 3.10 10.16
C LEU A 187 -1.25 2.83 10.32
N TRP A 188 -1.87 3.58 11.22
CA TRP A 188 -3.31 3.50 11.44
C TRP A 188 -4.10 3.78 10.14
N PRO A 189 -5.19 3.03 9.84
CA PRO A 189 -5.80 2.00 10.70
C PRO A 189 -5.34 0.56 10.37
N ASN A 190 -4.64 0.30 9.27
CA ASN A 190 -4.49 -1.07 8.76
C ASN A 190 -3.28 -1.31 7.86
N THR A 191 -2.30 -0.44 7.85
CA THR A 191 -1.13 -0.60 6.98
C THR A 191 0.12 -0.92 7.78
N THR A 192 0.90 -1.87 7.31
CA THR A 192 2.20 -2.20 7.89
C THR A 192 3.30 -2.11 6.84
N PHE A 193 4.48 -1.67 7.27
CA PHE A 193 5.71 -1.73 6.49
C PHE A 193 6.70 -2.60 7.27
N ASN A 194 7.26 -3.61 6.61
CA ASN A 194 8.16 -4.56 7.25
C ASN A 194 9.44 -4.63 6.45
N ILE A 195 10.55 -4.32 7.08
CA ILE A 195 11.88 -4.41 6.48
C ILE A 195 12.71 -5.35 7.34
N LEU A 196 13.19 -6.39 6.73
CA LEU A 196 14.12 -7.34 7.31
C LEU A 196 15.52 -7.08 6.77
N PRO A 197 16.57 -7.36 7.53
CA PRO A 197 17.95 -7.22 7.09
C PRO A 197 18.34 -8.20 5.99
#